data_e31ac540938c8860d08d06c8f3e60f48
#
_entry.id   e31ac540938c8860d08d06c8f3e60f48
#
_cell.length_a   1.000
_cell.length_b   1.000
_cell.length_c   1.000
_cell.angle_alpha   90.00
_cell.angle_beta   90.00
_cell.angle_gamma   90.00
#
_symmetry.space_group_name_H-M   'P 1'
#
loop_
_entity.id
_entity.type
_entity.pdbx_description
1 polymer ?
#
loop_
_entity_poly.entity_id
_entity_poly.type
_entity_poly.pdbx_seq_one_letter_code
_entity_poly.pdbx_strand_id
1 'polypeptide(L)'
;MSYQNNKIIIIDNSNLSYNGEDIDGNVIRGTETSLILLAEQFAKMNINVDFCNCIDKHSNINGVNYFHKNDIDKKKIYDLAIVISDANEFKRVSSIKKAVFSNSNQPIEKFIRKKQLIPFLKYKPTLITLCDYQFQKRSFFTSFYGKKTIPISVDPKFLDIKIDLNNLPERKVVYNIRSNRNLDKLIKIWIEKIFPINNEFKLFITPDLIHNDEKLSNNGIFLRSLGSRQEMIDELQNYRALTYLGHKSDIFTLTAEEAIKLCLPVVTFGIGSLKERVTHLETGFIAKNDQEFADYTIKLLIDDEFYLNFKKKMFSKRYENNWISIANEWVDYFFE
;
A
#
# COMPACT_ATOMS: atom_id res chain seq x y z
N MET A 1 27.98 -0.18 7.48
CA MET A 1 28.35 1.21 7.87
C MET A 1 27.40 1.68 8.95
N SER A 2 27.86 2.43 9.95
CA SER A 2 26.97 2.95 11.00
C SER A 2 26.44 4.30 10.54
N TYR A 3 25.13 4.39 10.32
CA TYR A 3 24.41 5.65 9.97
C TYR A 3 24.09 6.48 11.22
N GLN A 4 24.74 6.15 12.35
CA GLN A 4 24.65 6.86 13.62
C GLN A 4 25.01 8.33 13.41
N ASN A 5 24.10 9.23 13.79
CA ASN A 5 24.14 10.69 13.68
C ASN A 5 23.49 11.31 12.45
N ASN A 6 23.06 10.54 11.45
CA ASN A 6 22.29 11.11 10.35
C ASN A 6 20.93 11.62 10.85
N LYS A 7 20.47 12.71 10.28
CA LYS A 7 19.22 13.38 10.65
C LYS A 7 18.28 13.39 9.45
N ILE A 8 17.13 12.75 9.60
CA ILE A 8 16.07 12.74 8.59
C ILE A 8 14.88 13.55 9.13
N ILE A 9 14.26 14.36 8.27
CA ILE A 9 12.95 14.93 8.54
C ILE A 9 11.93 14.46 7.50
N ILE A 10 10.76 14.02 7.95
CA ILE A 10 9.62 13.71 7.11
C ILE A 10 8.55 14.78 7.34
N ILE A 11 8.08 15.41 6.25
CA ILE A 11 7.07 16.47 6.32
C ILE A 11 5.83 16.03 5.54
N ASP A 12 4.75 15.74 6.26
CA ASP A 12 3.44 15.52 5.65
C ASP A 12 2.60 16.80 5.72
N ASN A 13 2.26 17.31 4.53
CA ASN A 13 1.46 18.51 4.39
C ASN A 13 -0.05 18.27 4.41
N SER A 14 -0.50 17.05 4.73
CA SER A 14 -1.92 16.79 4.95
C SER A 14 -2.44 17.60 6.16
N ASN A 15 -3.77 17.74 6.25
CA ASN A 15 -4.41 18.36 7.39
C ASN A 15 -4.71 17.35 8.52
N LEU A 16 -4.08 16.16 8.47
CA LEU A 16 -4.25 15.12 9.46
C LEU A 16 -3.27 15.31 10.60
N SER A 17 -3.74 15.07 11.81
CA SER A 17 -2.96 14.98 13.04
C SER A 17 -2.81 13.50 13.37
N TYR A 18 -1.58 12.99 13.40
CA TYR A 18 -1.31 11.59 13.71
C TYR A 18 0.14 11.36 14.13
N ASN A 19 0.39 10.27 14.86
CA ASN A 19 1.70 9.82 15.30
C ASN A 19 1.77 8.27 15.35
N GLY A 20 2.82 7.70 15.95
CA GLY A 20 3.01 6.25 16.03
C GLY A 20 1.95 5.51 16.85
N GLU A 21 1.23 6.17 17.75
CA GLU A 21 0.14 5.55 18.54
C GLU A 21 -1.12 5.30 17.71
N ASP A 22 -1.28 6.02 16.60
CA ASP A 22 -2.47 5.92 15.75
C ASP A 22 -2.45 4.74 14.77
N ILE A 23 -1.36 3.97 14.70
CA ILE A 23 -1.23 2.82 13.78
C ILE A 23 -2.37 1.82 14.00
N ASP A 24 -2.76 1.58 15.25
CA ASP A 24 -3.81 0.64 15.62
C ASP A 24 -5.21 1.26 15.62
N GLY A 25 -5.28 2.58 15.41
CA GLY A 25 -6.54 3.32 15.31
C GLY A 25 -7.19 3.23 13.93
N ASN A 26 -8.51 3.47 13.89
CA ASN A 26 -9.25 3.52 12.61
C ASN A 26 -9.17 4.89 11.91
N VAL A 27 -8.35 5.81 12.43
CA VAL A 27 -8.34 7.21 11.98
C VAL A 27 -7.42 7.42 10.78
N ILE A 28 -6.30 6.69 10.71
CA ILE A 28 -5.30 6.83 9.66
C ILE A 28 -5.45 5.80 8.55
N ARG A 29 -5.01 6.18 7.36
CA ARG A 29 -5.08 5.35 6.15
C ARG A 29 -3.73 4.71 5.83
N GLY A 30 -3.68 3.84 4.85
CA GLY A 30 -2.46 3.13 4.47
C GLY A 30 -1.26 4.03 4.14
N THR A 31 -1.47 5.26 3.64
CA THR A 31 -0.37 6.21 3.39
C THR A 31 0.27 6.67 4.69
N GLU A 32 -0.54 7.15 5.64
CA GLU A 32 -0.08 7.66 6.93
C GLU A 32 0.60 6.53 7.73
N THR A 33 -0.02 5.35 7.77
CA THR A 33 0.58 4.15 8.37
C THR A 33 1.96 3.84 7.76
N SER A 34 2.09 3.88 6.43
CA SER A 34 3.35 3.61 5.76
C SER A 34 4.44 4.64 6.09
N LEU A 35 4.06 5.90 6.26
CA LEU A 35 5.02 6.96 6.63
C LEU A 35 5.53 6.80 8.06
N ILE A 36 4.64 6.44 9.01
CA ILE A 36 5.02 6.13 10.39
C ILE A 36 5.99 4.94 10.41
N LEU A 37 5.63 3.84 9.75
CA LEU A 37 6.45 2.62 9.74
C LEU A 37 7.82 2.84 9.10
N LEU A 38 7.92 3.68 8.05
CA LEU A 38 9.19 4.09 7.47
C LEU A 38 10.02 4.90 8.46
N ALA A 39 9.40 5.88 9.15
CA ALA A 39 10.07 6.71 10.14
C ALA A 39 10.61 5.88 11.32
N GLU A 40 9.79 4.98 11.84
CA GLU A 40 10.19 4.06 12.92
C GLU A 40 11.31 3.11 12.49
N GLN A 41 11.29 2.66 11.23
CA GLN A 41 12.36 1.80 10.73
C GLN A 41 13.68 2.57 10.62
N PHE A 42 13.68 3.83 10.19
CA PHE A 42 14.87 4.68 10.25
C PHE A 42 15.36 4.89 11.69
N ALA A 43 14.46 5.10 12.64
CA ALA A 43 14.83 5.24 14.06
C ALA A 43 15.47 3.95 14.60
N LYS A 44 14.97 2.77 14.23
CA LYS A 44 15.58 1.46 14.56
C LYS A 44 16.98 1.26 13.96
N MET A 45 17.31 1.99 12.89
CA MET A 45 18.68 2.03 12.31
C MET A 45 19.58 3.06 12.99
N ASN A 46 19.19 3.61 14.15
CA ASN A 46 19.88 4.66 14.90
C ASN A 46 20.04 5.99 14.14
N ILE A 47 19.09 6.31 13.26
CA ILE A 47 18.98 7.60 12.59
C ILE A 47 18.07 8.50 13.44
N ASN A 48 18.45 9.78 13.59
CA ASN A 48 17.60 10.76 14.27
C ASN A 48 16.47 11.20 13.34
N VAL A 49 15.23 10.85 13.69
CA VAL A 49 14.05 11.09 12.84
C VAL A 49 13.10 12.10 13.47
N ASP A 50 12.87 13.18 12.73
CA ASP A 50 11.82 14.16 13.00
C ASP A 50 10.67 13.91 12.02
N PHE A 51 9.43 13.91 12.52
CA PHE A 51 8.22 13.76 11.71
C PHE A 51 7.26 14.91 11.98
N CYS A 52 6.90 15.63 10.92
CA CYS A 52 6.08 16.84 11.04
C CYS A 52 4.78 16.71 10.26
N ASN A 53 3.68 16.98 10.93
CA ASN A 53 2.33 17.06 10.34
C ASN A 53 1.50 18.13 11.06
N CYS A 54 0.20 17.98 11.17
CA CYS A 54 -0.70 18.88 11.93
C CYS A 54 -0.92 18.45 13.38
N ILE A 55 0.01 17.69 13.99
CA ILE A 55 -0.10 17.28 15.39
C ILE A 55 0.08 18.49 16.33
N ASP A 56 -0.77 18.59 17.35
CA ASP A 56 -0.76 19.71 18.29
C ASP A 56 0.27 19.56 19.40
N LYS A 57 0.58 18.32 19.80
CA LYS A 57 1.49 18.02 20.91
C LYS A 57 2.76 17.36 20.43
N HIS A 58 3.88 17.87 20.91
CA HIS A 58 5.18 17.22 20.76
C HIS A 58 5.18 15.86 21.46
N SER A 59 5.67 14.83 20.77
CA SER A 59 5.81 13.50 21.33
C SER A 59 7.02 12.78 20.75
N ASN A 60 7.61 11.87 21.51
CA ASN A 60 8.61 10.92 21.02
C ASN A 60 8.04 9.52 21.17
N ILE A 61 7.83 8.85 20.05
CA ILE A 61 7.21 7.53 19.99
C ILE A 61 8.08 6.64 19.11
N ASN A 62 8.48 5.50 19.63
CA ASN A 62 9.35 4.52 18.95
C ASN A 62 10.62 5.13 18.34
N GLY A 63 11.19 6.16 19.01
CA GLY A 63 12.41 6.86 18.56
C GLY A 63 12.19 7.94 17.49
N VAL A 64 10.95 8.23 17.13
CA VAL A 64 10.57 9.29 16.19
C VAL A 64 10.03 10.50 16.94
N ASN A 65 10.55 11.70 16.65
CA ASN A 65 10.06 12.94 17.24
C ASN A 65 8.94 13.52 16.37
N TYR A 66 7.72 13.54 16.90
CA TYR A 66 6.54 14.10 16.23
C TYR A 66 6.28 15.51 16.73
N PHE A 67 6.08 16.46 15.81
CA PHE A 67 5.73 17.84 16.16
C PHE A 67 5.00 18.56 15.02
N HIS A 68 4.42 19.72 15.34
CA HIS A 68 3.65 20.48 14.36
C HIS A 68 4.59 21.06 13.27
N LYS A 69 4.16 20.97 12.01
CA LYS A 69 4.96 21.42 10.85
C LYS A 69 5.35 22.91 10.88
N ASN A 70 4.70 23.74 11.71
CA ASN A 70 5.08 25.15 11.89
C ASN A 70 6.25 25.34 12.88
N ASP A 71 6.57 24.32 13.67
CA ASP A 71 7.60 24.35 14.71
C ASP A 71 8.96 23.87 14.20
N ILE A 72 9.09 23.66 12.89
CA ILE A 72 10.36 23.27 12.26
C ILE A 72 11.41 24.36 12.49
N ASP A 73 12.49 24.00 13.18
CA ASP A 73 13.65 24.89 13.35
C ASP A 73 14.44 25.00 12.04
N LYS A 74 14.37 26.15 11.40
CA LYS A 74 15.10 26.42 10.14
C LYS A 74 16.63 26.47 10.29
N LYS A 75 17.14 26.60 11.53
CA LYS A 75 18.59 26.58 11.81
C LYS A 75 19.12 25.14 11.88
N LYS A 76 18.23 24.16 12.17
CA LYS A 76 18.59 22.73 12.19
C LYS A 76 18.81 22.26 10.75
N ILE A 77 19.97 21.69 10.48
CA ILE A 77 20.31 21.12 9.17
C ILE A 77 20.09 19.61 9.25
N TYR A 78 19.34 19.09 8.28
CA TYR A 78 19.08 17.67 8.10
C TYR A 78 19.93 17.12 6.95
N ASP A 79 20.33 15.86 7.05
CA ASP A 79 21.03 15.19 5.97
C ASP A 79 20.04 14.86 4.82
N LEU A 80 18.80 14.49 5.18
CA LEU A 80 17.72 14.24 4.23
C LEU A 80 16.40 14.86 4.70
N ALA A 81 15.74 15.61 3.81
CA ALA A 81 14.34 16.01 3.98
C ALA A 81 13.46 15.28 2.99
N ILE A 82 12.44 14.57 3.49
CA ILE A 82 11.43 13.86 2.73
C ILE A 82 10.11 14.63 2.83
N VAL A 83 9.60 15.16 1.73
CA VAL A 83 8.31 15.84 1.69
C VAL A 83 7.28 15.02 0.93
N ILE A 84 6.05 14.98 1.42
CA ILE A 84 5.01 14.15 0.83
C ILE A 84 4.29 14.92 -0.27
N SER A 85 4.54 14.52 -1.50
CA SER A 85 3.87 15.02 -2.73
C SER A 85 3.89 16.55 -2.98
N ASP A 86 4.55 17.36 -2.15
CA ASP A 86 4.57 18.82 -2.29
C ASP A 86 5.95 19.43 -2.00
N ALA A 87 6.69 19.76 -3.06
CA ALA A 87 8.00 20.39 -2.94
C ALA A 87 7.99 21.82 -2.36
N ASN A 88 6.83 22.48 -2.23
CA ASN A 88 6.73 23.77 -1.57
C ASN A 88 7.14 23.71 -0.09
N GLU A 89 7.02 22.55 0.54
CA GLU A 89 7.35 22.37 1.96
C GLU A 89 8.85 22.48 2.25
N PHE A 90 9.72 22.34 1.25
CA PHE A 90 11.17 22.58 1.43
C PHE A 90 11.52 24.02 1.85
N LYS A 91 10.60 24.97 1.70
CA LYS A 91 10.79 26.33 2.24
C LYS A 91 10.88 26.38 3.77
N ARG A 92 10.40 25.35 4.46
CA ARG A 92 10.34 25.25 5.92
C ARG A 92 11.60 24.65 6.54
N VAL A 93 12.44 23.97 5.75
CA VAL A 93 13.52 23.12 6.24
C VAL A 93 14.84 23.38 5.52
N SER A 94 15.94 23.28 6.26
CA SER A 94 17.29 23.24 5.70
C SER A 94 17.77 21.79 5.64
N SER A 95 18.16 21.32 4.44
CA SER A 95 18.66 19.95 4.27
C SER A 95 19.66 19.82 3.15
N ILE A 96 20.61 18.89 3.30
CA ILE A 96 21.64 18.58 2.30
C ILE A 96 20.97 17.90 1.09
N LYS A 97 20.25 16.80 1.34
CA LYS A 97 19.54 16.04 0.32
C LYS A 97 18.03 16.21 0.47
N LYS A 98 17.30 16.14 -0.64
CA LYS A 98 15.86 16.43 -0.71
C LYS A 98 15.14 15.37 -1.53
N ALA A 99 14.09 14.79 -0.99
CA ALA A 99 13.24 13.83 -1.65
C ALA A 99 11.77 14.26 -1.65
N VAL A 100 11.11 14.16 -2.79
CA VAL A 100 9.64 14.22 -2.88
C VAL A 100 9.14 12.79 -2.95
N PHE A 101 8.54 12.31 -1.86
CA PHE A 101 7.88 11.01 -1.83
C PHE A 101 6.47 11.15 -2.41
N SER A 102 6.24 10.51 -3.55
CA SER A 102 5.00 10.69 -4.30
C SER A 102 3.98 9.61 -3.99
N ASN A 103 2.92 9.97 -3.26
CA ASN A 103 1.76 9.10 -3.00
C ASN A 103 0.64 9.23 -4.05
N SER A 104 0.93 9.79 -5.21
CA SER A 104 -0.04 9.96 -6.31
C SER A 104 0.66 10.14 -7.64
N ASN A 105 -0.06 9.87 -8.73
CA ASN A 105 0.42 10.23 -10.07
C ASN A 105 0.72 11.74 -10.15
N GLN A 106 1.80 12.09 -10.84
CA GLN A 106 2.27 13.46 -11.03
C GLN A 106 2.21 13.88 -12.52
N PRO A 107 1.00 13.97 -13.13
CA PRO A 107 0.88 14.49 -14.48
C PRO A 107 1.18 15.98 -14.52
N ILE A 108 1.50 16.50 -15.71
CA ILE A 108 1.94 17.90 -15.89
C ILE A 108 0.88 18.89 -15.40
N GLU A 109 -0.39 18.61 -15.61
CA GLU A 109 -1.51 19.49 -15.20
C GLU A 109 -1.57 19.63 -13.67
N LYS A 110 -1.35 18.52 -12.94
CA LYS A 110 -1.30 18.54 -11.49
C LYS A 110 -0.08 19.27 -10.98
N PHE A 111 1.05 19.09 -11.65
CA PHE A 111 2.31 19.76 -11.34
C PHE A 111 2.19 21.29 -11.46
N ILE A 112 1.62 21.77 -12.56
CA ILE A 112 1.34 23.19 -12.80
C ILE A 112 0.30 23.72 -11.81
N ARG A 113 -0.83 23.04 -11.65
CA ARG A 113 -1.93 23.45 -10.75
C ARG A 113 -1.45 23.61 -9.31
N LYS A 114 -0.58 22.72 -8.84
CA LYS A 114 0.01 22.76 -7.51
C LYS A 114 1.24 23.68 -7.41
N LYS A 115 1.55 24.45 -8.44
CA LYS A 115 2.69 25.38 -8.51
C LYS A 115 4.03 24.71 -8.12
N GLN A 116 4.25 23.48 -8.58
CA GLN A 116 5.43 22.69 -8.21
C GLN A 116 6.69 23.04 -9.02
N LEU A 117 6.55 23.71 -10.18
CA LEU A 117 7.66 23.97 -11.08
C LEU A 117 8.79 24.77 -10.39
N ILE A 118 8.45 25.90 -9.77
CA ILE A 118 9.44 26.76 -9.10
C ILE A 118 10.12 26.04 -7.95
N PRO A 119 9.41 25.36 -7.02
CA PRO A 119 10.04 24.54 -5.99
C PRO A 119 10.97 23.44 -6.52
N PHE A 120 10.59 22.74 -7.57
CA PHE A 120 11.47 21.72 -8.16
C PHE A 120 12.75 22.33 -8.76
N LEU A 121 12.65 23.45 -9.47
CA LEU A 121 13.82 24.15 -9.99
C LEU A 121 14.73 24.70 -8.88
N LYS A 122 14.12 25.24 -7.82
CA LYS A 122 14.83 25.84 -6.69
C LYS A 122 15.51 24.82 -5.80
N TYR A 123 14.77 23.77 -5.40
CA TYR A 123 15.21 22.82 -4.38
C TYR A 123 15.84 21.55 -4.95
N LYS A 124 15.67 21.30 -6.24
CA LYS A 124 16.28 20.19 -6.99
C LYS A 124 16.06 18.82 -6.32
N PRO A 125 14.83 18.46 -5.91
CA PRO A 125 14.62 17.22 -5.18
C PRO A 125 14.69 16.00 -6.08
N THR A 126 15.08 14.86 -5.52
CA THR A 126 14.86 13.55 -6.12
C THR A 126 13.39 13.16 -5.98
N LEU A 127 12.78 12.66 -7.05
CA LEU A 127 11.42 12.10 -7.01
C LEU A 127 11.48 10.62 -6.63
N ILE A 128 10.79 10.26 -5.55
CA ILE A 128 10.60 8.88 -5.13
C ILE A 128 9.19 8.43 -5.50
N THR A 129 9.09 7.35 -6.26
CA THR A 129 7.83 6.70 -6.67
C THR A 129 7.71 5.32 -6.04
N LEU A 130 6.49 4.79 -5.92
CA LEU A 130 6.19 3.53 -5.24
C LEU A 130 6.32 2.30 -6.15
N CYS A 131 6.23 2.51 -7.48
CA CYS A 131 6.30 1.44 -8.48
C CYS A 131 6.62 2.02 -9.86
N ASP A 132 7.02 1.17 -10.79
CA ASP A 132 7.37 1.59 -12.15
C ASP A 132 6.14 2.06 -12.94
N TYR A 133 4.96 1.49 -12.70
CA TYR A 133 3.71 1.99 -13.27
C TYR A 133 3.47 3.46 -12.92
N GLN A 134 3.62 3.83 -11.65
CA GLN A 134 3.51 5.23 -11.22
C GLN A 134 4.59 6.09 -11.87
N PHE A 135 5.81 5.56 -11.94
CA PHE A 135 6.93 6.22 -12.55
C PHE A 135 6.69 6.55 -14.02
N GLN A 136 6.11 5.64 -14.80
CA GLN A 136 5.75 5.84 -16.20
C GLN A 136 4.64 6.89 -16.40
N LYS A 137 3.77 7.09 -15.40
CA LYS A 137 2.65 8.04 -15.45
C LYS A 137 3.02 9.46 -15.01
N ARG A 138 4.26 9.70 -14.62
CA ARG A 138 4.72 11.03 -14.21
C ARG A 138 5.05 11.93 -15.39
N SER A 139 5.06 13.25 -15.15
CA SER A 139 5.66 14.20 -16.07
C SER A 139 7.20 14.14 -16.00
N PHE A 140 7.87 14.30 -17.14
CA PHE A 140 9.32 14.43 -17.21
C PHE A 140 9.86 15.52 -16.26
N PHE A 141 9.20 16.66 -16.16
CA PHE A 141 9.60 17.78 -15.29
C PHE A 141 9.63 17.45 -13.80
N THR A 142 8.93 16.41 -13.34
CA THR A 142 8.92 16.02 -11.93
C THR A 142 10.16 15.20 -11.52
N SER A 143 10.95 14.72 -12.48
CA SER A 143 12.11 13.87 -12.22
C SER A 143 13.41 14.42 -12.84
N PHE A 144 13.44 15.70 -13.13
CA PHE A 144 14.58 16.33 -13.80
C PHE A 144 15.88 16.24 -12.97
N TYR A 145 15.77 16.30 -11.64
CA TYR A 145 16.92 16.29 -10.72
C TYR A 145 17.19 14.92 -10.07
N GLY A 146 16.59 13.87 -10.56
CA GLY A 146 16.75 12.51 -10.07
C GLY A 146 15.42 11.83 -9.79
N LYS A 147 15.47 10.52 -9.81
CA LYS A 147 14.31 9.65 -9.66
C LYS A 147 14.73 8.28 -9.15
N LYS A 148 13.94 7.72 -8.27
CA LYS A 148 14.12 6.35 -7.76
C LYS A 148 12.75 5.76 -7.47
N THR A 149 12.55 4.50 -7.79
CA THR A 149 11.41 3.73 -7.33
C THR A 149 11.79 3.04 -6.02
N ILE A 150 11.11 3.36 -4.93
CA ILE A 150 11.24 2.71 -3.64
C ILE A 150 9.83 2.35 -3.17
N PRO A 151 9.49 1.08 -3.04
CA PRO A 151 8.14 0.66 -2.65
C PRO A 151 7.84 1.00 -1.18
N ILE A 152 6.63 0.72 -0.76
CA ILE A 152 6.23 0.64 0.65
C ILE A 152 5.94 -0.82 1.00
N SER A 153 5.82 -1.13 2.29
CA SER A 153 5.41 -2.44 2.78
C SER A 153 4.10 -2.37 3.56
N VAL A 154 3.62 -3.53 3.94
CA VAL A 154 2.46 -3.68 4.80
C VAL A 154 2.81 -3.46 6.28
N ASP A 155 1.80 -3.34 7.13
CA ASP A 155 1.98 -3.38 8.57
C ASP A 155 2.67 -4.71 8.98
N PRO A 156 3.71 -4.66 9.84
CA PRO A 156 4.40 -5.87 10.32
C PRO A 156 3.47 -6.94 10.89
N LYS A 157 2.32 -6.58 11.45
CA LYS A 157 1.30 -7.53 11.94
C LYS A 157 0.88 -8.57 10.91
N PHE A 158 0.91 -8.24 9.61
CA PHE A 158 0.66 -9.22 8.54
C PHE A 158 1.77 -10.28 8.43
N LEU A 159 2.98 -9.98 8.88
CA LEU A 159 4.11 -10.90 8.87
C LEU A 159 4.24 -11.69 10.18
N ASP A 160 3.81 -11.10 11.29
CA ASP A 160 3.94 -11.70 12.63
C ASP A 160 2.93 -12.83 12.85
N ILE A 161 1.84 -12.87 12.07
CA ILE A 161 0.84 -13.90 12.20
C ILE A 161 1.33 -15.27 11.73
N LYS A 162 1.02 -16.31 12.49
CA LYS A 162 1.30 -17.69 12.11
C LYS A 162 0.32 -18.16 11.04
N ILE A 163 0.84 -18.51 9.88
CA ILE A 163 0.04 -19.07 8.77
C ILE A 163 -0.06 -20.59 8.92
N ASP A 164 -1.26 -21.10 9.06
CA ASP A 164 -1.50 -22.53 8.94
C ASP A 164 -1.61 -22.92 7.46
N LEU A 165 -0.55 -23.57 6.96
CA LEU A 165 -0.45 -23.99 5.56
C LEU A 165 -1.38 -25.15 5.18
N ASN A 166 -1.97 -25.83 6.15
CA ASN A 166 -2.94 -26.92 5.94
C ASN A 166 -4.36 -26.44 6.16
N ASN A 167 -4.59 -25.22 6.64
CA ASN A 167 -5.92 -24.67 6.77
C ASN A 167 -6.58 -24.51 5.40
N LEU A 168 -7.73 -25.16 5.24
CA LEU A 168 -8.56 -25.11 4.05
C LEU A 168 -9.82 -24.27 4.34
N PRO A 169 -9.84 -23.00 3.94
CA PRO A 169 -10.99 -22.13 4.16
C PRO A 169 -12.23 -22.61 3.38
N GLU A 170 -13.40 -22.16 3.81
CA GLU A 170 -14.64 -22.32 3.02
C GLU A 170 -14.46 -21.81 1.58
N ARG A 171 -15.35 -22.22 0.68
CA ARG A 171 -15.37 -21.84 -0.74
C ARG A 171 -15.83 -20.39 -0.92
N LYS A 172 -15.05 -19.47 -0.38
CA LYS A 172 -15.35 -18.03 -0.40
C LYS A 172 -14.13 -17.20 -0.81
N VAL A 173 -14.42 -16.10 -1.48
CA VAL A 173 -13.43 -15.11 -1.93
C VAL A 173 -13.80 -13.73 -1.41
N VAL A 174 -12.85 -12.81 -1.42
CA VAL A 174 -13.02 -11.47 -0.88
C VAL A 174 -12.65 -10.39 -1.91
N TYR A 175 -13.39 -9.29 -1.88
CA TYR A 175 -13.05 -8.01 -2.48
C TYR A 175 -12.87 -6.98 -1.36
N ASN A 176 -11.62 -6.66 -1.01
CA ASN A 176 -11.27 -5.78 0.12
C ASN A 176 -10.77 -4.42 -0.36
N ILE A 177 -11.50 -3.79 -1.28
CA ILE A 177 -11.12 -2.51 -1.91
C ILE A 177 -12.37 -1.60 -1.97
N ARG A 178 -12.16 -0.29 -2.22
CA ARG A 178 -13.27 0.65 -2.39
C ARG A 178 -14.14 0.28 -3.57
N SER A 179 -15.45 0.47 -3.46
CA SER A 179 -16.46 0.13 -4.47
C SER A 179 -16.20 0.76 -5.84
N ASN A 180 -15.64 1.97 -5.89
CA ASN A 180 -15.33 2.68 -7.14
C ASN A 180 -14.10 2.10 -7.90
N ARG A 181 -13.64 0.91 -7.57
CA ARG A 181 -12.50 0.23 -8.17
C ARG A 181 -12.90 -1.00 -8.99
N ASN A 182 -13.80 -0.80 -9.98
CA ASN A 182 -14.32 -1.84 -10.88
C ASN A 182 -15.11 -2.97 -10.17
N LEU A 183 -15.77 -2.67 -9.03
CA LEU A 183 -16.58 -3.64 -8.32
C LEU A 183 -17.78 -4.10 -9.16
N ASP A 184 -18.46 -3.20 -9.87
CA ASP A 184 -19.61 -3.54 -10.74
C ASP A 184 -19.23 -4.59 -11.79
N LYS A 185 -18.05 -4.46 -12.39
CA LYS A 185 -17.55 -5.45 -13.33
C LYS A 185 -17.25 -6.79 -12.65
N LEU A 186 -16.69 -6.79 -11.44
CA LEU A 186 -16.46 -8.01 -10.67
C LEU A 186 -17.79 -8.71 -10.36
N ILE A 187 -18.78 -7.98 -9.89
CA ILE A 187 -20.13 -8.50 -9.59
C ILE A 187 -20.73 -9.15 -10.86
N LYS A 188 -20.59 -8.49 -12.01
CA LYS A 188 -21.06 -9.05 -13.28
C LYS A 188 -20.38 -10.38 -13.62
N ILE A 189 -19.04 -10.46 -13.54
CA ILE A 189 -18.29 -11.70 -13.78
C ILE A 189 -18.71 -12.79 -12.78
N TRP A 190 -18.90 -12.42 -11.51
CA TRP A 190 -19.33 -13.34 -10.46
C TRP A 190 -20.68 -13.97 -10.78
N ILE A 191 -21.70 -13.16 -11.07
CA ILE A 191 -23.07 -13.61 -11.35
C ILE A 191 -23.14 -14.42 -12.64
N GLU A 192 -22.43 -14.00 -13.70
CA GLU A 192 -22.55 -14.62 -15.02
C GLU A 192 -21.67 -15.86 -15.20
N LYS A 193 -20.53 -15.97 -14.49
CA LYS A 193 -19.52 -16.99 -14.78
C LYS A 193 -19.07 -17.82 -13.61
N ILE A 194 -19.11 -17.32 -12.37
CA ILE A 194 -18.54 -18.02 -11.22
C ILE A 194 -19.66 -18.67 -10.40
N PHE A 195 -20.63 -17.91 -9.95
CA PHE A 195 -21.71 -18.39 -9.11
C PHE A 195 -22.57 -19.50 -9.75
N PRO A 196 -22.87 -19.51 -11.07
CA PRO A 196 -23.62 -20.58 -11.70
C PRO A 196 -22.95 -21.96 -11.67
N ILE A 197 -21.63 -22.01 -11.43
CA ILE A 197 -20.87 -23.28 -11.35
C ILE A 197 -21.17 -24.02 -10.04
N ASN A 198 -21.31 -23.28 -8.95
CA ASN A 198 -21.73 -23.81 -7.65
C ASN A 198 -22.32 -22.69 -6.79
N ASN A 199 -23.57 -22.84 -6.39
CA ASN A 199 -24.32 -21.89 -5.58
C ASN A 199 -23.87 -21.81 -4.09
N GLU A 200 -22.95 -22.68 -3.66
CA GLU A 200 -22.29 -22.58 -2.36
C GLU A 200 -21.15 -21.57 -2.35
N PHE A 201 -20.71 -21.10 -3.51
CA PHE A 201 -19.64 -20.07 -3.59
C PHE A 201 -20.12 -18.76 -3.02
N LYS A 202 -19.22 -18.10 -2.26
CA LYS A 202 -19.51 -16.81 -1.62
C LYS A 202 -18.47 -15.77 -2.00
N LEU A 203 -18.94 -14.59 -2.40
CA LEU A 203 -18.14 -13.38 -2.58
C LEU A 203 -18.43 -12.38 -1.47
N PHE A 204 -17.43 -12.03 -0.69
CA PHE A 204 -17.54 -10.99 0.33
C PHE A 204 -16.97 -9.68 -0.17
N ILE A 205 -17.74 -8.59 -0.08
CA ILE A 205 -17.34 -7.27 -0.57
C ILE A 205 -17.33 -6.24 0.55
N THR A 206 -16.44 -5.25 0.44
CA THR A 206 -16.38 -4.14 1.41
C THR A 206 -17.68 -3.32 1.34
N PRO A 207 -18.32 -2.98 2.47
CA PRO A 207 -19.61 -2.29 2.53
C PRO A 207 -19.49 -0.77 2.26
N ASP A 208 -18.65 -0.36 1.29
CA ASP A 208 -18.45 1.03 0.91
C ASP A 208 -19.54 1.44 -0.10
N LEU A 209 -20.46 2.29 0.29
CA LEU A 209 -21.57 2.82 -0.52
C LEU A 209 -22.56 1.76 -1.10
N ILE A 210 -22.46 0.51 -0.66
CA ILE A 210 -23.34 -0.57 -1.09
C ILE A 210 -24.23 -0.96 0.08
N HIS A 211 -25.54 -1.00 -0.15
CA HIS A 211 -26.49 -1.51 0.83
C HIS A 211 -26.75 -2.99 0.59
N ASN A 212 -27.04 -3.70 1.66
CA ASN A 212 -27.45 -5.10 1.56
C ASN A 212 -28.73 -5.18 0.71
N ASP A 213 -28.66 -5.91 -0.40
CA ASP A 213 -29.73 -6.12 -1.34
C ASP A 213 -29.96 -7.64 -1.45
N GLU A 214 -31.22 -8.06 -1.37
CA GLU A 214 -31.62 -9.45 -1.59
C GLU A 214 -31.09 -10.01 -2.92
N LYS A 215 -31.01 -9.14 -3.95
CA LYS A 215 -30.45 -9.52 -5.23
C LYS A 215 -28.99 -9.93 -5.15
N LEU A 216 -28.20 -9.31 -4.29
CA LEU A 216 -26.80 -9.69 -4.08
C LEU A 216 -26.71 -11.00 -3.34
N SER A 217 -27.43 -11.17 -2.23
CA SER A 217 -27.39 -12.38 -1.41
C SER A 217 -27.90 -13.62 -2.17
N ASN A 218 -28.91 -13.48 -3.04
CA ASN A 218 -29.42 -14.53 -3.91
C ASN A 218 -28.36 -15.00 -4.95
N ASN A 219 -27.33 -14.21 -5.18
CA ASN A 219 -26.19 -14.55 -6.04
C ASN A 219 -24.92 -14.86 -5.22
N GLY A 220 -25.03 -15.19 -3.95
CA GLY A 220 -23.89 -15.54 -3.10
C GLY A 220 -22.95 -14.37 -2.77
N ILE A 221 -23.42 -13.11 -2.87
CA ILE A 221 -22.63 -11.93 -2.58
C ILE A 221 -23.07 -11.33 -1.24
N PHE A 222 -22.11 -11.14 -0.33
CA PHE A 222 -22.34 -10.69 1.03
C PHE A 222 -21.46 -9.48 1.36
N LEU A 223 -21.93 -8.62 2.28
CA LEU A 223 -21.12 -7.55 2.83
C LEU A 223 -20.20 -8.09 3.94
N ARG A 224 -18.93 -7.65 3.94
CA ARG A 224 -18.01 -7.90 5.04
C ARG A 224 -18.39 -7.07 6.27
N SER A 225 -18.06 -7.59 7.44
CA SER A 225 -17.99 -6.78 8.65
C SER A 225 -16.71 -5.93 8.61
N LEU A 226 -16.82 -4.65 8.95
CA LEU A 226 -15.64 -3.80 9.18
C LEU A 226 -15.28 -3.91 10.66
N GLY A 227 -14.01 -4.15 10.93
CA GLY A 227 -13.46 -4.30 12.27
C GLY A 227 -12.11 -3.60 12.41
N SER A 228 -11.44 -3.88 13.51
CA SER A 228 -10.06 -3.49 13.74
C SER A 228 -9.13 -4.12 12.70
N ARG A 229 -7.89 -3.64 12.62
CA ARG A 229 -6.87 -4.21 11.74
C ARG A 229 -6.61 -5.69 12.04
N GLN A 230 -6.59 -6.08 13.32
CA GLN A 230 -6.38 -7.47 13.69
C GLN A 230 -7.55 -8.37 13.25
N GLU A 231 -8.79 -7.93 13.47
CA GLU A 231 -9.97 -8.66 13.00
C GLU A 231 -9.98 -8.80 11.47
N MET A 232 -9.53 -7.79 10.73
CA MET A 232 -9.37 -7.87 9.28
C MET A 232 -8.31 -8.91 8.88
N ILE A 233 -7.16 -8.96 9.57
CA ILE A 233 -6.11 -9.95 9.32
C ILE A 233 -6.65 -11.36 9.57
N ASP A 234 -7.35 -11.57 10.68
CA ASP A 234 -7.92 -12.87 11.04
C ASP A 234 -9.01 -13.29 10.06
N GLU A 235 -9.84 -12.35 9.63
CA GLU A 235 -10.88 -12.59 8.62
C GLU A 235 -10.28 -12.99 7.27
N LEU A 236 -9.26 -12.26 6.78
CA LEU A 236 -8.67 -12.48 5.45
C LEU A 236 -8.06 -13.88 5.30
N GLN A 237 -7.58 -14.50 6.37
CA GLN A 237 -7.07 -15.88 6.34
C GLN A 237 -8.16 -16.93 6.08
N ASN A 238 -9.42 -16.56 6.21
CA ASN A 238 -10.58 -17.46 6.01
C ASN A 238 -11.14 -17.42 4.58
N TYR A 239 -10.44 -16.76 3.64
CA TYR A 239 -10.80 -16.73 2.22
C TYR A 239 -9.81 -17.54 1.37
N ARG A 240 -10.26 -17.99 0.20
CA ARG A 240 -9.41 -18.70 -0.78
C ARG A 240 -8.74 -17.79 -1.78
N ALA A 241 -9.26 -16.59 -2.01
CA ALA A 241 -8.62 -15.60 -2.87
C ALA A 241 -9.08 -14.18 -2.55
N LEU A 242 -8.20 -13.22 -2.79
CA LEU A 242 -8.54 -11.83 -3.04
C LEU A 242 -8.88 -11.69 -4.53
N THR A 243 -10.10 -11.25 -4.85
CA THR A 243 -10.55 -11.01 -6.22
C THR A 243 -10.57 -9.51 -6.49
N TYR A 244 -9.63 -9.01 -7.29
CA TYR A 244 -9.55 -7.60 -7.62
C TYR A 244 -9.08 -7.37 -9.05
N LEU A 245 -9.96 -6.82 -9.89
CA LEU A 245 -9.67 -6.60 -11.32
C LEU A 245 -8.52 -5.61 -11.53
N GLY A 246 -8.32 -4.67 -10.61
CA GLY A 246 -7.38 -3.55 -10.73
C GLY A 246 -8.02 -2.28 -11.27
N HIS A 247 -7.33 -1.15 -11.08
CA HIS A 247 -7.78 0.15 -11.56
C HIS A 247 -6.58 1.02 -11.99
N LYS A 248 -6.75 1.84 -13.05
CA LYS A 248 -5.69 2.70 -13.58
C LYS A 248 -5.15 3.76 -12.60
N SER A 249 -5.89 4.08 -11.56
CA SER A 249 -5.46 5.01 -10.51
C SER A 249 -4.66 4.36 -9.38
N ASP A 250 -4.52 3.03 -9.38
CA ASP A 250 -3.77 2.32 -8.36
C ASP A 250 -2.28 2.45 -8.64
N ILE A 251 -1.60 3.17 -7.78
CA ILE A 251 -0.15 3.39 -7.85
C ILE A 251 0.64 2.46 -6.93
N PHE A 252 -0.03 1.95 -5.90
CA PHE A 252 0.45 0.90 -5.01
C PHE A 252 -0.76 0.25 -4.34
N THR A 253 -0.97 -1.01 -4.58
CA THR A 253 -2.13 -1.74 -4.05
C THR A 253 -1.72 -2.48 -2.78
N LEU A 254 -1.77 -1.78 -1.63
CA LEU A 254 -1.46 -2.38 -0.32
C LEU A 254 -2.28 -3.64 -0.06
N THR A 255 -3.57 -3.63 -0.40
CA THR A 255 -4.45 -4.79 -0.20
C THR A 255 -3.95 -6.06 -0.90
N ALA A 256 -3.31 -5.94 -2.08
CA ALA A 256 -2.70 -7.09 -2.73
C ALA A 256 -1.43 -7.56 -1.99
N GLU A 257 -0.60 -6.64 -1.50
CA GLU A 257 0.55 -6.99 -0.66
C GLU A 257 0.11 -7.63 0.67
N GLU A 258 -0.92 -7.08 1.32
CA GLU A 258 -1.53 -7.65 2.53
C GLU A 258 -2.00 -9.10 2.29
N ALA A 259 -2.70 -9.35 1.20
CA ALA A 259 -3.14 -10.68 0.81
C ALA A 259 -1.94 -11.63 0.59
N ILE A 260 -0.91 -11.18 -0.12
CA ILE A 260 0.30 -11.99 -0.37
C ILE A 260 1.01 -12.34 0.94
N LYS A 261 1.12 -11.40 1.91
CA LYS A 261 1.72 -11.67 3.22
C LYS A 261 0.91 -12.68 4.04
N LEU A 262 -0.38 -12.78 3.81
CA LEU A 262 -1.26 -13.79 4.42
C LEU A 262 -1.32 -15.11 3.60
N CYS A 263 -0.53 -15.26 2.56
CA CYS A 263 -0.59 -16.38 1.61
C CYS A 263 -2.00 -16.56 1.00
N LEU A 264 -2.71 -15.45 0.79
CA LEU A 264 -4.00 -15.39 0.13
C LEU A 264 -3.78 -15.07 -1.36
N PRO A 265 -4.05 -16.00 -2.29
CA PRO A 265 -3.86 -15.79 -3.72
C PRO A 265 -4.66 -14.58 -4.25
N VAL A 266 -4.05 -13.79 -5.14
CA VAL A 266 -4.71 -12.64 -5.77
C VAL A 266 -5.12 -12.98 -7.20
N VAL A 267 -6.41 -12.85 -7.55
CA VAL A 267 -6.88 -12.96 -8.94
C VAL A 267 -7.18 -11.58 -9.48
N THR A 268 -6.53 -11.21 -10.60
CA THR A 268 -6.53 -9.83 -11.13
C THR A 268 -6.39 -9.79 -12.65
N PHE A 269 -6.71 -8.65 -13.27
CA PHE A 269 -6.31 -8.34 -14.66
C PHE A 269 -4.93 -7.65 -14.75
N GLY A 270 -4.25 -7.41 -13.63
CA GLY A 270 -2.97 -6.71 -13.63
C GLY A 270 -3.07 -5.24 -14.04
N ILE A 271 -4.21 -4.58 -13.85
CA ILE A 271 -4.40 -3.17 -14.18
C ILE A 271 -3.75 -2.30 -13.09
N GLY A 272 -3.09 -1.22 -13.52
CA GLY A 272 -2.41 -0.34 -12.58
C GLY A 272 -1.11 -0.97 -12.04
N SER A 273 -0.85 -0.77 -10.76
CA SER A 273 0.32 -1.34 -10.06
C SER A 273 0.23 -2.85 -9.81
N LEU A 274 -0.95 -3.47 -9.99
CA LEU A 274 -1.15 -4.90 -9.75
C LEU A 274 -0.28 -5.78 -10.63
N LYS A 275 0.07 -5.33 -11.86
CA LYS A 275 0.99 -6.04 -12.73
C LYS A 275 2.38 -6.25 -12.11
N GLU A 276 2.78 -5.34 -11.21
CA GLU A 276 4.07 -5.40 -10.51
C GLU A 276 3.97 -6.05 -9.13
N ARG A 277 2.75 -6.06 -8.55
CA ARG A 277 2.52 -6.65 -7.21
C ARG A 277 2.24 -8.14 -7.27
N VAL A 278 1.57 -8.60 -8.32
CA VAL A 278 1.19 -10.01 -8.45
C VAL A 278 2.09 -10.69 -9.47
N THR A 279 2.86 -11.68 -9.02
CA THR A 279 3.62 -12.56 -9.91
C THR A 279 2.73 -13.72 -10.31
N HIS A 280 2.45 -13.78 -11.63
CA HIS A 280 1.56 -14.81 -12.18
C HIS A 280 2.05 -16.24 -11.86
N LEU A 281 1.16 -17.07 -11.32
CA LEU A 281 1.43 -18.45 -10.87
C LEU A 281 2.38 -18.57 -9.66
N GLU A 282 2.71 -17.44 -8.99
CA GLU A 282 3.51 -17.47 -7.77
C GLU A 282 2.79 -16.86 -6.57
N THR A 283 2.25 -15.63 -6.74
CA THR A 283 1.51 -14.94 -5.67
C THR A 283 0.05 -14.71 -6.04
N GLY A 284 -0.36 -15.11 -7.24
CA GLY A 284 -1.71 -14.97 -7.74
C GLY A 284 -1.81 -15.26 -9.23
N PHE A 285 -2.89 -14.80 -9.84
CA PHE A 285 -3.22 -15.04 -11.24
C PHE A 285 -3.53 -13.73 -11.94
N ILE A 286 -2.81 -13.45 -13.04
CA ILE A 286 -3.09 -12.32 -13.92
C ILE A 286 -3.87 -12.86 -15.12
N ALA A 287 -5.17 -12.59 -15.15
CA ALA A 287 -6.08 -13.01 -16.20
C ALA A 287 -6.07 -12.03 -17.38
N LYS A 288 -6.25 -12.52 -18.58
CA LYS A 288 -6.30 -11.71 -19.82
C LYS A 288 -7.72 -11.25 -20.16
N ASN A 289 -8.72 -11.97 -19.69
CA ASN A 289 -10.13 -11.72 -19.96
C ASN A 289 -11.03 -12.24 -18.83
N ASP A 290 -12.33 -11.94 -18.92
CA ASP A 290 -13.32 -12.28 -17.90
C ASP A 290 -13.44 -13.80 -17.69
N GLN A 291 -13.22 -14.62 -18.73
CA GLN A 291 -13.28 -16.07 -18.63
C GLN A 291 -12.08 -16.62 -17.85
N GLU A 292 -10.86 -16.23 -18.19
CA GLU A 292 -9.67 -16.64 -17.42
C GLU A 292 -9.75 -16.20 -15.95
N PHE A 293 -10.31 -15.00 -15.69
CA PHE A 293 -10.51 -14.52 -14.32
C PHE A 293 -11.45 -15.45 -13.55
N ALA A 294 -12.57 -15.84 -14.18
CA ALA A 294 -13.51 -16.78 -13.60
C ALA A 294 -12.86 -18.16 -13.40
N ASP A 295 -12.17 -18.69 -14.40
CA ASP A 295 -11.53 -20.01 -14.35
C ASP A 295 -10.50 -20.12 -13.22
N TYR A 296 -9.64 -19.10 -13.04
CA TYR A 296 -8.69 -19.07 -11.92
C TYR A 296 -9.39 -18.98 -10.57
N THR A 297 -10.44 -18.16 -10.46
CA THR A 297 -11.22 -18.04 -9.24
C THR A 297 -11.92 -19.36 -8.88
N ILE A 298 -12.58 -19.98 -9.86
CA ILE A 298 -13.25 -21.28 -9.70
C ILE A 298 -12.24 -22.34 -9.29
N LYS A 299 -11.08 -22.40 -9.95
CA LYS A 299 -10.05 -23.38 -9.62
C LYS A 299 -9.59 -23.27 -8.17
N LEU A 300 -9.38 -22.06 -7.65
CA LEU A 300 -9.05 -21.86 -6.24
C LEU A 300 -10.19 -22.26 -5.29
N LEU A 301 -11.45 -22.15 -5.75
CA LEU A 301 -12.62 -22.49 -4.95
C LEU A 301 -12.91 -24.00 -4.90
N ILE A 302 -12.61 -24.78 -5.94
CA ILE A 302 -13.01 -26.19 -6.04
C ILE A 302 -11.85 -27.17 -5.82
N ASP A 303 -10.63 -26.81 -6.22
CA ASP A 303 -9.47 -27.71 -6.18
C ASP A 303 -8.68 -27.47 -4.88
N ASP A 304 -8.99 -28.24 -3.87
CA ASP A 304 -8.44 -28.11 -2.52
C ASP A 304 -6.92 -28.39 -2.51
N GLU A 305 -6.46 -29.38 -3.27
CA GLU A 305 -5.04 -29.73 -3.38
C GLU A 305 -4.25 -28.61 -4.08
N PHE A 306 -4.79 -28.11 -5.19
CA PHE A 306 -4.19 -26.98 -5.90
C PHE A 306 -4.08 -25.74 -5.02
N TYR A 307 -5.17 -25.42 -4.27
CA TYR A 307 -5.17 -24.28 -3.34
C TYR A 307 -4.07 -24.42 -2.28
N LEU A 308 -4.00 -25.57 -1.59
CA LEU A 308 -3.02 -25.80 -0.53
C LEU A 308 -1.57 -25.76 -1.07
N ASN A 309 -1.32 -26.36 -2.23
CA ASN A 309 -0.01 -26.34 -2.87
C ASN A 309 0.38 -24.92 -3.28
N PHE A 310 -0.56 -24.12 -3.79
CA PHE A 310 -0.32 -22.72 -4.13
C PHE A 310 -0.03 -21.88 -2.89
N LYS A 311 -0.78 -22.06 -1.81
CA LYS A 311 -0.57 -21.40 -0.52
C LYS A 311 0.83 -21.69 0.07
N LYS A 312 1.28 -22.95 0.00
CA LYS A 312 2.63 -23.36 0.40
C LYS A 312 3.72 -22.66 -0.43
N LYS A 313 3.52 -22.56 -1.76
CA LYS A 313 4.42 -21.84 -2.65
C LYS A 313 4.52 -20.35 -2.30
N MET A 314 3.39 -19.70 -1.99
CA MET A 314 3.35 -18.30 -1.58
C MET A 314 4.09 -18.03 -0.27
N PHE A 315 4.14 -18.99 0.63
CA PHE A 315 4.73 -18.82 1.96
C PHE A 315 6.21 -18.39 1.89
N SER A 316 6.96 -18.88 0.92
CA SER A 316 8.36 -18.48 0.72
C SER A 316 8.50 -17.01 0.29
N LYS A 317 7.46 -16.44 -0.31
CA LYS A 317 7.45 -15.07 -0.85
C LYS A 317 6.95 -14.01 0.15
N ARG A 318 6.33 -14.43 1.25
CA ARG A 318 5.68 -13.50 2.18
C ARG A 318 6.62 -12.52 2.88
N TYR A 319 7.91 -12.84 2.98
CA TYR A 319 8.91 -12.01 3.67
C TYR A 319 9.69 -11.06 2.73
N GLU A 320 9.45 -11.13 1.42
CA GLU A 320 10.01 -10.18 0.46
C GLU A 320 9.40 -8.77 0.69
N ASN A 321 10.13 -7.70 0.34
CA ASN A 321 9.69 -6.31 0.48
C ASN A 321 9.19 -5.96 1.90
N ASN A 322 10.01 -6.18 2.92
CA ASN A 322 9.73 -5.75 4.28
C ASN A 322 10.30 -4.35 4.57
N TRP A 323 9.91 -3.75 5.70
CA TRP A 323 10.36 -2.39 6.07
C TRP A 323 11.86 -2.26 6.25
N ILE A 324 12.56 -3.34 6.66
CA ILE A 324 14.03 -3.33 6.81
C ILE A 324 14.67 -3.15 5.44
N SER A 325 14.29 -3.94 4.45
CA SER A 325 14.84 -3.84 3.09
C SER A 325 14.52 -2.50 2.45
N ILE A 326 13.31 -1.97 2.66
CA ILE A 326 12.90 -0.67 2.13
C ILE A 326 13.69 0.47 2.75
N ALA A 327 13.85 0.50 4.08
CA ALA A 327 14.62 1.53 4.74
C ALA A 327 16.11 1.49 4.33
N ASN A 328 16.68 0.30 4.16
CA ASN A 328 18.03 0.14 3.62
C ASN A 328 18.13 0.75 2.21
N GLU A 329 17.16 0.49 1.32
CA GLU A 329 17.16 1.07 -0.03
C GLU A 329 17.11 2.60 -0.03
N TRP A 330 16.40 3.23 0.94
CA TRP A 330 16.42 4.68 1.16
C TRP A 330 17.79 5.15 1.61
N VAL A 331 18.38 4.45 2.56
CA VAL A 331 19.66 4.83 3.16
C VAL A 331 20.80 4.68 2.16
N ASP A 332 20.87 3.54 1.45
CA ASP A 332 21.87 3.29 0.41
C ASP A 332 21.78 4.35 -0.70
N TYR A 333 20.59 4.67 -1.15
CA TYR A 333 20.43 5.65 -2.23
C TYR A 333 20.78 7.09 -1.82
N PHE A 334 20.50 7.46 -0.58
CA PHE A 334 20.72 8.85 -0.13
C PHE A 334 22.00 9.05 0.65
N PHE A 335 22.61 8.03 1.22
CA PHE A 335 23.79 8.20 2.09
C PHE A 335 25.06 7.50 1.59
N GLU A 336 24.93 6.60 0.62
CA GLU A 336 26.06 6.10 -0.17
C GLU A 336 26.22 6.89 -1.46
#